data_c4cf8e635d79e74e37ee534bf2692d17
#
_entry.id   c4cf8e635d79e74e37ee534bf2692d17
#
_cell.length_a   1.000
_cell.length_b   1.000
_cell.length_c   1.000
_cell.angle_alpha   90.00
_cell.angle_beta   90.00
_cell.angle_gamma   90.00
#
_symmetry.space_group_name_H-M   'P 1'
#
loop_
_entity.id
_entity.type
_entity.pdbx_description
1 polymer ?
#
loop_
_entity_poly.entity_id
_entity_poly.type
_entity_poly.pdbx_seq_one_letter_code
_entity_poly.pdbx_strand_id
1 'polypeptide(L)'
;LKFFIILITFISTAVTPMLIGWIFLLISNWSGDYGPSPYFPLFTMLVESLLAGIVLTLLVNRLLLSPLVSFSDAIKKVATGDFSVRVKPDYSFPELGQLAGHFNKMVQELGSIESLRNDFAANISHEFRTPLAAIEGYTTLLQDHSLTEKERDEYIHIIIDSVRQLSSLSGNILAMSRLEKQEIVTN
;
A
#
# COMPACT_ATOMS: atom_id res chain seq x y z
N LEU A 1 5.36 -8.00 24.54
CA LEU A 1 5.87 -6.61 24.52
C LEU A 1 4.93 -5.65 25.28
N LYS A 2 3.59 -5.68 25.04
CA LYS A 2 2.59 -4.86 25.77
C LYS A 2 2.72 -5.03 27.29
N PHE A 3 2.82 -6.27 27.76
CA PHE A 3 3.04 -6.56 29.19
C PHE A 3 4.36 -5.99 29.70
N PHE A 4 5.43 -6.04 28.91
CA PHE A 4 6.73 -5.51 29.29
C PHE A 4 6.73 -3.97 29.39
N ILE A 5 6.05 -3.28 28.49
CA ILE A 5 5.89 -1.81 28.53
C ILE A 5 5.07 -1.39 29.75
N ILE A 6 3.94 -2.07 30.01
CA ILE A 6 3.10 -1.82 31.20
C ILE A 6 3.92 -2.09 32.49
N LEU A 7 4.70 -3.16 32.50
CA LEU A 7 5.55 -3.50 33.63
C LEU A 7 6.64 -2.46 33.89
N ILE A 8 7.33 -2.01 32.83
CA ILE A 8 8.38 -0.98 32.92
C ILE A 8 7.80 0.34 33.39
N THR A 9 6.65 0.78 32.83
CA THR A 9 6.00 2.02 33.27
C THR A 9 5.49 1.93 34.71
N PHE A 10 4.95 0.78 35.11
CA PHE A 10 4.52 0.54 36.50
C PHE A 10 5.70 0.54 37.46
N ILE A 11 6.81 -0.15 37.14
CA ILE A 11 8.04 -0.13 37.93
C ILE A 11 8.61 1.28 38.04
N SER A 12 8.69 1.99 36.93
CA SER A 12 9.23 3.38 36.89
C SER A 12 8.39 4.33 37.74
N THR A 13 7.07 4.26 37.67
CA THR A 13 6.19 5.22 38.33
C THR A 13 5.84 4.89 39.77
N ALA A 14 5.88 3.61 40.18
CA ALA A 14 5.47 3.17 41.50
C ALA A 14 6.64 2.75 42.40
N VAL A 15 7.63 2.04 41.86
CA VAL A 15 8.72 1.45 42.66
C VAL A 15 9.88 2.41 42.87
N THR A 16 10.24 3.21 41.86
CA THR A 16 11.39 4.12 41.98
C THR A 16 11.16 5.23 43.01
N PRO A 17 10.01 5.92 43.08
CA PRO A 17 9.77 6.91 44.14
C PRO A 17 9.80 6.28 45.54
N MET A 18 9.28 5.06 45.65
CA MET A 18 9.25 4.34 46.94
C MET A 18 10.67 3.97 47.41
N LEU A 19 11.51 3.51 46.49
CA LEU A 19 12.94 3.21 46.79
C LEU A 19 13.72 4.45 47.14
N ILE A 20 13.56 5.55 46.41
CA ILE A 20 14.24 6.82 46.68
C ILE A 20 13.78 7.38 48.02
N GLY A 21 12.49 7.35 48.32
CA GLY A 21 11.94 7.75 49.61
C GLY A 21 12.50 6.91 50.78
N TRP A 22 12.66 5.60 50.55
CA TRP A 22 13.22 4.70 51.57
C TRP A 22 14.72 4.92 51.79
N ILE A 23 15.50 5.04 50.71
CA ILE A 23 16.95 5.39 50.81
C ILE A 23 17.14 6.74 51.50
N PHE A 24 16.28 7.69 51.20
CA PHE A 24 16.25 8.98 51.83
C PHE A 24 16.02 8.92 53.35
N LEU A 25 15.02 8.15 53.80
CA LEU A 25 14.77 7.94 55.23
C LEU A 25 15.96 7.26 55.91
N LEU A 26 16.66 6.33 55.27
CA LEU A 26 17.85 5.69 55.80
C LEU A 26 19.00 6.68 55.98
N ILE A 27 19.24 7.56 54.98
CA ILE A 27 20.33 8.57 55.05
C ILE A 27 20.01 9.64 56.11
N SER A 28 18.76 10.09 56.17
CA SER A 28 18.31 11.05 57.19
C SER A 28 18.46 10.52 58.63
N ASN A 29 18.16 9.25 58.82
CA ASN A 29 18.29 8.60 60.12
C ASN A 29 19.76 8.36 60.54
N TRP A 30 20.68 8.29 59.57
CA TRP A 30 22.14 8.09 59.82
C TRP A 30 22.91 9.38 59.99
N SER A 31 22.50 10.48 59.32
CA SER A 31 23.23 11.76 59.33
C SER A 31 22.88 12.73 60.50
N GLY A 32 21.87 12.45 61.26
CA GLY A 32 21.57 13.06 62.58
C GLY A 32 21.20 14.55 62.64
N ASP A 33 21.44 15.37 61.61
CA ASP A 33 21.29 16.82 61.74
C ASP A 33 20.89 17.62 60.49
N TYR A 34 20.74 17.02 59.33
CA TYR A 34 20.29 17.69 58.11
C TYR A 34 19.26 16.84 57.39
N GLY A 35 18.05 16.82 57.93
CA GLY A 35 16.94 16.29 57.13
C GLY A 35 16.74 17.12 55.86
N PRO A 36 16.67 16.52 54.66
CA PRO A 36 16.37 17.27 53.46
C PRO A 36 15.05 17.98 53.59
N SER A 37 14.90 19.09 52.87
CA SER A 37 13.69 19.88 52.90
C SER A 37 12.44 19.01 52.67
N PRO A 38 11.31 19.27 53.31
CA PRO A 38 10.09 18.49 53.11
C PRO A 38 9.62 18.46 51.65
N TYR A 39 10.18 19.31 50.79
CA TYR A 39 9.88 19.36 49.35
C TYR A 39 10.71 18.39 48.48
N PHE A 40 11.76 17.76 49.04
CA PHE A 40 12.64 16.85 48.30
C PHE A 40 11.85 15.66 47.68
N PRO A 41 10.95 14.97 48.40
CA PRO A 41 10.15 13.89 47.80
C PRO A 41 9.23 14.38 46.66
N LEU A 42 8.68 15.57 46.76
CA LEU A 42 7.86 16.18 45.71
C LEU A 42 8.69 16.47 44.45
N PHE A 43 9.92 17.00 44.63
CA PHE A 43 10.83 17.27 43.53
C PHE A 43 11.24 15.98 42.80
N THR A 44 11.59 14.92 43.54
CA THR A 44 11.93 13.62 42.94
C THR A 44 10.78 13.01 42.18
N MET A 45 9.55 13.04 42.71
CA MET A 45 8.33 12.59 42.01
C MET A 45 8.08 13.37 40.70
N LEU A 46 8.28 14.68 40.69
CA LEU A 46 8.14 15.49 39.47
C LEU A 46 9.17 15.12 38.40
N VAL A 47 10.43 14.97 38.80
CA VAL A 47 11.50 14.58 37.87
C VAL A 47 11.26 13.20 37.28
N GLU A 48 10.85 12.23 38.10
CA GLU A 48 10.57 10.87 37.64
C GLU A 48 9.34 10.82 36.72
N SER A 49 8.27 11.55 37.05
CA SER A 49 7.09 11.59 36.19
C SER A 49 7.40 12.23 34.84
N LEU A 50 8.27 13.25 34.82
CA LEU A 50 8.72 13.88 33.58
C LEU A 50 9.56 12.92 32.74
N LEU A 51 10.53 12.22 33.37
CA LEU A 51 11.35 11.23 32.68
C LEU A 51 10.53 10.06 32.13
N ALA A 52 9.61 9.52 32.93
CA ALA A 52 8.69 8.46 32.50
C ALA A 52 7.81 8.92 31.33
N GLY A 53 7.30 10.15 31.36
CA GLY A 53 6.52 10.75 30.29
C GLY A 53 7.33 10.88 28.99
N ILE A 54 8.57 11.34 29.07
CA ILE A 54 9.47 11.43 27.91
C ILE A 54 9.72 10.05 27.31
N VAL A 55 10.11 9.07 28.14
CA VAL A 55 10.36 7.69 27.68
C VAL A 55 9.13 7.09 27.04
N LEU A 56 7.95 7.22 27.65
CA LEU A 56 6.70 6.73 27.11
C LEU A 56 6.38 7.38 25.75
N THR A 57 6.55 8.70 25.65
CA THR A 57 6.32 9.44 24.40
C THR A 57 7.22 8.95 23.28
N LEU A 58 8.52 8.75 23.56
CA LEU A 58 9.47 8.23 22.58
C LEU A 58 9.13 6.80 22.16
N LEU A 59 8.72 5.95 23.09
CA LEU A 59 8.29 4.58 22.81
C LEU A 59 7.02 4.55 21.93
N VAL A 60 6.00 5.31 22.30
CA VAL A 60 4.75 5.41 21.52
C VAL A 60 5.02 5.93 20.11
N ASN A 61 5.82 7.00 20.01
CA ASN A 61 6.18 7.57 18.71
C ASN A 61 6.88 6.52 17.81
N ARG A 62 7.89 5.84 18.35
CA ARG A 62 8.70 4.88 17.57
C ARG A 62 7.94 3.59 17.26
N LEU A 63 7.14 3.08 18.19
CA LEU A 63 6.50 1.76 18.07
C LEU A 63 5.13 1.80 17.41
N LEU A 64 4.40 2.92 17.52
CA LEU A 64 3.03 3.04 16.99
C LEU A 64 2.90 4.11 15.91
N LEU A 65 3.37 5.33 16.16
CA LEU A 65 3.15 6.44 15.24
C LEU A 65 3.98 6.32 13.97
N SER A 66 5.25 5.97 14.08
CA SER A 66 6.15 5.84 12.92
C SER A 66 5.65 4.81 11.90
N PRO A 67 5.24 3.57 12.27
CA PRO A 67 4.63 2.63 11.34
C PRO A 67 3.36 3.16 10.68
N LEU A 68 2.47 3.81 11.44
CA LEU A 68 1.21 4.35 10.91
C LEU A 68 1.44 5.43 9.85
N VAL A 69 2.41 6.31 10.07
CA VAL A 69 2.82 7.32 9.07
C VAL A 69 3.35 6.63 7.81
N SER A 70 4.19 5.61 7.96
CA SER A 70 4.70 4.81 6.83
C SER A 70 3.58 4.17 6.02
N PHE A 71 2.55 3.60 6.66
CA PHE A 71 1.36 3.10 5.99
C PHE A 71 0.59 4.19 5.25
N SER A 72 0.37 5.34 5.92
CA SER A 72 -0.34 6.47 5.29
C SER A 72 0.36 6.94 4.02
N ASP A 73 1.68 7.05 4.03
CA ASP A 73 2.45 7.48 2.87
C ASP A 73 2.47 6.40 1.76
N ALA A 74 2.53 5.13 2.14
CA ALA A 74 2.41 4.03 1.19
C ALA A 74 1.02 4.02 0.50
N ILE A 75 -0.06 4.18 1.26
CA ILE A 75 -1.42 4.27 0.72
C ILE A 75 -1.56 5.43 -0.27
N LYS A 76 -1.01 6.61 0.05
CA LYS A 76 -1.03 7.76 -0.87
C LYS A 76 -0.34 7.45 -2.19
N LYS A 77 0.81 6.78 -2.17
CA LYS A 77 1.54 6.38 -3.38
C LYS A 77 0.73 5.38 -4.20
N VAL A 78 0.14 4.37 -3.56
CA VAL A 78 -0.74 3.40 -4.24
C VAL A 78 -1.94 4.12 -4.88
N ALA A 79 -2.54 5.09 -4.20
CA ALA A 79 -3.65 5.88 -4.73
C ALA A 79 -3.27 6.71 -5.97
N THR A 80 -1.99 7.03 -6.16
CA THR A 80 -1.47 7.69 -7.37
C THR A 80 -0.97 6.72 -8.44
N GLY A 81 -1.18 5.41 -8.26
CA GLY A 81 -0.82 4.37 -9.24
C GLY A 81 0.59 3.79 -9.07
N ASP A 82 1.30 4.10 -7.99
CA ASP A 82 2.59 3.48 -7.69
C ASP A 82 2.39 2.17 -6.92
N PHE A 83 2.29 1.06 -7.65
CA PHE A 83 2.16 -0.29 -7.07
C PHE A 83 3.51 -0.95 -6.75
N SER A 84 4.62 -0.26 -6.90
CA SER A 84 5.95 -0.76 -6.50
C SER A 84 6.22 -0.62 -5.02
N VAL A 85 5.44 0.19 -4.32
CA VAL A 85 5.57 0.49 -2.90
C VAL A 85 5.37 -0.76 -2.05
N ARG A 86 6.23 -0.92 -1.04
CA ARG A 86 6.10 -1.97 -0.02
C ARG A 86 6.32 -1.36 1.35
N VAL A 87 5.52 -1.79 2.31
CA VAL A 87 5.68 -1.48 3.72
C VAL A 87 6.54 -2.57 4.34
N LYS A 88 7.59 -2.17 5.05
CA LYS A 88 8.43 -3.13 5.78
C LYS A 88 7.60 -3.72 6.93
N PRO A 89 7.60 -5.04 7.12
CA PRO A 89 6.94 -5.64 8.27
C PRO A 89 7.64 -5.16 9.55
N ASP A 90 6.87 -4.57 10.46
CA ASP A 90 7.36 -4.24 11.79
C ASP A 90 7.21 -5.47 12.68
N TYR A 91 8.34 -6.05 13.06
CA TYR A 91 8.35 -7.24 13.93
C TYR A 91 8.15 -6.92 15.41
N SER A 92 8.11 -5.66 15.81
CA SER A 92 7.86 -5.24 17.20
C SER A 92 6.46 -5.62 17.67
N PHE A 93 5.49 -5.61 16.73
CA PHE A 93 4.11 -6.03 16.94
C PHE A 93 3.69 -6.99 15.84
N PRO A 94 3.38 -8.26 16.18
CA PRO A 94 2.95 -9.25 15.20
C PRO A 94 1.74 -8.78 14.36
N GLU A 95 0.84 -8.04 14.98
CA GLU A 95 -0.36 -7.51 14.32
C GLU A 95 -0.02 -6.48 13.22
N LEU A 96 0.98 -5.63 13.45
CA LEU A 96 1.47 -4.68 12.44
C LEU A 96 2.23 -5.40 11.31
N GLY A 97 2.97 -6.47 11.65
CA GLY A 97 3.63 -7.31 10.66
C GLY A 97 2.63 -8.00 9.73
N GLN A 98 1.53 -8.55 10.29
CA GLN A 98 0.45 -9.14 9.51
C GLN A 98 -0.25 -8.09 8.63
N LEU A 99 -0.53 -6.91 9.17
CA LEU A 99 -1.12 -5.80 8.42
C LEU A 99 -0.22 -5.40 7.23
N ALA A 100 1.09 -5.30 7.45
CA ALA A 100 2.05 -5.01 6.39
C ALA A 100 2.05 -6.12 5.31
N GLY A 101 1.97 -7.39 5.72
CA GLY A 101 1.86 -8.52 4.81
C GLY A 101 0.60 -8.45 3.94
N HIS A 102 -0.57 -8.21 4.56
CA HIS A 102 -1.83 -8.06 3.83
C HIS A 102 -1.83 -6.86 2.90
N PHE A 103 -1.31 -5.72 3.35
CA PHE A 103 -1.15 -4.52 2.52
C PHE A 103 -0.27 -4.80 1.30
N ASN A 104 0.90 -5.38 1.51
CA ASN A 104 1.83 -5.68 0.42
C ASN A 104 1.23 -6.66 -0.60
N LYS A 105 0.47 -7.66 -0.13
CA LYS A 105 -0.26 -8.58 -1.01
C LYS A 105 -1.33 -7.84 -1.82
N MET A 106 -2.14 -7.01 -1.18
CA MET A 106 -3.14 -6.20 -1.88
C MET A 106 -2.51 -5.30 -2.95
N VAL A 107 -1.39 -4.63 -2.65
CA VAL A 107 -0.67 -3.78 -3.61
C VAL A 107 -0.12 -4.60 -4.78
N GLN A 108 0.36 -5.81 -4.52
CA GLN A 108 0.82 -6.73 -5.56
C GLN A 108 -0.31 -7.14 -6.49
N GLU A 109 -1.47 -7.50 -5.96
CA GLU A 109 -2.66 -7.86 -6.76
C GLU A 109 -3.14 -6.68 -7.61
N LEU A 110 -3.20 -5.47 -7.03
CA LEU A 110 -3.54 -4.26 -7.78
C LEU A 110 -2.55 -3.98 -8.93
N GLY A 111 -1.25 -4.14 -8.68
CA GLY A 111 -0.23 -3.99 -9.71
C GLY A 111 -0.35 -5.02 -10.83
N SER A 112 -0.71 -6.26 -10.50
CA SER A 112 -0.96 -7.32 -11.48
C SER A 112 -2.19 -7.01 -12.35
N ILE A 113 -3.25 -6.49 -11.75
CA ILE A 113 -4.47 -6.08 -12.47
C ILE A 113 -4.15 -4.93 -13.44
N GLU A 114 -3.39 -3.94 -12.99
CA GLU A 114 -2.99 -2.79 -13.83
C GLU A 114 -2.11 -3.23 -15.00
N SER A 115 -1.13 -4.12 -14.76
CA SER A 115 -0.30 -4.70 -15.83
C SER A 115 -1.16 -5.44 -16.85
N LEU A 116 -2.06 -6.32 -16.39
CA LEU A 116 -2.96 -7.08 -17.25
C LEU A 116 -3.86 -6.16 -18.10
N ARG A 117 -4.37 -5.08 -17.51
CA ARG A 117 -5.17 -4.07 -18.19
C ARG A 117 -4.38 -3.36 -19.30
N ASN A 118 -3.11 -3.01 -19.01
CA ASN A 118 -2.24 -2.35 -19.97
C ASN A 118 -1.86 -3.30 -21.13
N ASP A 119 -1.53 -4.54 -20.81
CA ASP A 119 -1.22 -5.57 -21.81
C ASP A 119 -2.45 -5.86 -22.69
N PHE A 120 -3.64 -5.94 -22.10
CA PHE A 120 -4.90 -6.09 -22.81
C PHE A 120 -5.15 -4.94 -23.80
N ALA A 121 -5.00 -3.68 -23.33
CA ALA A 121 -5.17 -2.51 -24.19
C ALA A 121 -4.16 -2.48 -25.35
N ALA A 122 -2.89 -2.84 -25.08
CA ALA A 122 -1.87 -2.92 -26.10
C ALA A 122 -2.16 -4.01 -27.13
N ASN A 123 -2.53 -5.22 -26.68
CA ASN A 123 -2.88 -6.33 -27.55
C ASN A 123 -4.08 -6.01 -28.44
N ILE A 124 -5.14 -5.44 -27.86
CA ILE A 124 -6.31 -5.00 -28.64
C ILE A 124 -5.88 -3.99 -29.69
N SER A 125 -5.08 -3.00 -29.35
CA SER A 125 -4.62 -1.99 -30.31
C SER A 125 -3.84 -2.60 -31.47
N HIS A 126 -3.05 -3.63 -31.22
CA HIS A 126 -2.33 -4.38 -32.26
C HIS A 126 -3.29 -5.19 -33.15
N GLU A 127 -4.24 -5.90 -32.54
CA GLU A 127 -5.22 -6.72 -33.25
C GLU A 127 -6.19 -5.88 -34.13
N PHE A 128 -6.44 -4.62 -33.77
CA PHE A 128 -7.18 -3.68 -34.62
C PHE A 128 -6.34 -3.11 -35.74
N ARG A 129 -5.06 -2.82 -35.49
CA ARG A 129 -4.20 -2.14 -36.47
C ARG A 129 -3.99 -2.94 -37.75
N THR A 130 -3.81 -4.24 -37.63
CA THR A 130 -3.53 -5.12 -38.76
C THR A 130 -4.66 -5.14 -39.80
N PRO A 131 -5.93 -5.44 -39.46
CA PRO A 131 -7.02 -5.42 -40.44
C PRO A 131 -7.33 -4.00 -40.92
N LEU A 132 -7.17 -2.96 -40.09
CA LEU A 132 -7.34 -1.59 -40.55
C LEU A 132 -6.31 -1.21 -41.63
N ALA A 133 -5.05 -1.57 -41.44
CA ALA A 133 -4.00 -1.32 -42.43
C ALA A 133 -4.27 -2.09 -43.73
N ALA A 134 -4.79 -3.33 -43.64
CA ALA A 134 -5.18 -4.08 -44.81
C ALA A 134 -6.33 -3.40 -45.56
N ILE A 135 -7.38 -2.96 -44.86
CA ILE A 135 -8.53 -2.22 -45.47
C ILE A 135 -8.01 -0.95 -46.18
N GLU A 136 -7.19 -0.13 -45.49
CA GLU A 136 -6.62 1.11 -46.02
C GLU A 136 -5.76 0.83 -47.26
N GLY A 137 -4.84 -0.14 -47.19
CA GLY A 137 -3.94 -0.50 -48.26
C GLY A 137 -4.68 -1.01 -49.51
N TYR A 138 -5.59 -1.99 -49.35
CA TYR A 138 -6.32 -2.55 -50.48
C TYR A 138 -7.35 -1.59 -51.05
N THR A 139 -7.95 -0.73 -50.21
CA THR A 139 -8.83 0.34 -50.71
C THR A 139 -8.06 1.34 -51.57
N THR A 140 -6.81 1.66 -51.19
CA THR A 140 -5.93 2.53 -51.98
C THR A 140 -5.57 1.88 -53.31
N LEU A 141 -5.23 0.59 -53.30
CA LEU A 141 -4.93 -0.17 -54.51
C LEU A 141 -6.13 -0.24 -55.47
N LEU A 142 -7.34 -0.36 -54.95
CA LEU A 142 -8.58 -0.38 -55.78
C LEU A 142 -8.83 0.93 -56.56
N GLN A 143 -8.12 2.02 -56.23
CA GLN A 143 -8.16 3.28 -57.01
C GLN A 143 -7.42 3.19 -58.36
N ASP A 144 -6.58 2.16 -58.52
CA ASP A 144 -5.88 1.90 -59.76
C ASP A 144 -6.88 1.36 -60.82
N HIS A 145 -7.05 2.09 -61.89
CA HIS A 145 -7.93 1.73 -63.00
C HIS A 145 -7.31 0.65 -63.92
N SER A 146 -6.06 0.30 -63.76
CA SER A 146 -5.35 -0.70 -64.55
C SER A 146 -5.53 -2.15 -64.03
N LEU A 147 -6.19 -2.32 -62.87
CA LEU A 147 -6.44 -3.62 -62.23
C LEU A 147 -7.30 -4.53 -63.11
N THR A 148 -6.96 -5.79 -63.16
CA THR A 148 -7.82 -6.81 -63.73
C THR A 148 -9.03 -7.07 -62.82
N GLU A 149 -10.12 -7.56 -63.37
CA GLU A 149 -11.31 -7.97 -62.64
C GLU A 149 -10.96 -8.97 -61.50
N LYS A 150 -10.08 -9.90 -61.77
CA LYS A 150 -9.62 -10.88 -60.78
C LYS A 150 -8.87 -10.26 -59.62
N GLU A 151 -7.94 -9.33 -59.85
CA GLU A 151 -7.25 -8.61 -58.81
C GLU A 151 -8.20 -7.75 -57.98
N ARG A 152 -9.16 -7.11 -58.63
CA ARG A 152 -10.20 -6.30 -57.99
C ARG A 152 -11.04 -7.16 -57.02
N ASP A 153 -11.50 -8.32 -57.49
CA ASP A 153 -12.26 -9.25 -56.65
C ASP A 153 -11.44 -9.76 -55.47
N GLU A 154 -10.16 -10.07 -55.65
CA GLU A 154 -9.27 -10.54 -54.62
C GLU A 154 -9.09 -9.44 -53.52
N TYR A 155 -8.87 -8.18 -53.87
CA TYR A 155 -8.75 -7.07 -52.95
C TYR A 155 -10.02 -6.80 -52.17
N ILE A 156 -11.18 -6.89 -52.83
CA ILE A 156 -12.49 -6.76 -52.19
C ILE A 156 -12.68 -7.90 -51.16
N HIS A 157 -12.30 -9.12 -51.47
CA HIS A 157 -12.40 -10.24 -50.52
C HIS A 157 -11.54 -10.01 -49.30
N ILE A 158 -10.31 -9.53 -49.44
CA ILE A 158 -9.42 -9.21 -48.30
C ILE A 158 -10.01 -8.12 -47.43
N ILE A 159 -10.62 -7.09 -48.01
CA ILE A 159 -11.29 -6.03 -47.26
C ILE A 159 -12.48 -6.60 -46.49
N ILE A 160 -13.31 -7.41 -47.11
CA ILE A 160 -14.48 -8.03 -46.44
C ILE A 160 -14.06 -8.90 -45.28
N ASP A 161 -13.03 -9.72 -45.45
CA ASP A 161 -12.52 -10.56 -44.37
C ASP A 161 -11.90 -9.76 -43.21
N SER A 162 -11.19 -8.68 -43.51
CA SER A 162 -10.67 -7.75 -42.52
C SER A 162 -11.80 -7.07 -41.73
N VAL A 163 -12.90 -6.67 -42.37
CA VAL A 163 -14.11 -6.13 -41.69
C VAL A 163 -14.79 -7.18 -40.82
N ARG A 164 -14.90 -8.42 -41.27
CA ARG A 164 -15.43 -9.53 -40.47
C ARG A 164 -14.58 -9.79 -39.21
N GLN A 165 -13.25 -9.77 -39.38
CA GLN A 165 -12.31 -9.91 -38.26
C GLN A 165 -12.49 -8.79 -37.20
N LEU A 166 -12.61 -7.52 -37.63
CA LEU A 166 -12.88 -6.39 -36.75
C LEU A 166 -14.21 -6.54 -36.02
N SER A 167 -15.25 -6.96 -36.71
CA SER A 167 -16.57 -7.18 -36.13
C SER A 167 -16.54 -8.27 -35.05
N SER A 168 -15.86 -9.39 -35.32
CA SER A 168 -15.67 -10.48 -34.35
C SER A 168 -14.88 -10.01 -33.11
N LEU A 169 -13.80 -9.26 -33.31
CA LEU A 169 -12.97 -8.72 -32.22
C LEU A 169 -13.80 -7.79 -31.34
N SER A 170 -14.57 -6.89 -31.94
CA SER A 170 -15.48 -5.99 -31.21
C SER A 170 -16.52 -6.77 -30.41
N GLY A 171 -17.10 -7.83 -30.99
CA GLY A 171 -18.05 -8.70 -30.32
C GLY A 171 -17.47 -9.40 -29.09
N ASN A 172 -16.23 -9.90 -29.21
CA ASN A 172 -15.52 -10.56 -28.10
C ASN A 172 -15.24 -9.59 -26.96
N ILE A 173 -14.81 -8.35 -27.26
CA ILE A 173 -14.56 -7.31 -26.26
C ILE A 173 -15.85 -6.94 -25.51
N LEU A 174 -16.97 -6.79 -26.23
CA LEU A 174 -18.26 -6.49 -25.61
C LEU A 174 -18.75 -7.64 -24.73
N ALA A 175 -18.56 -8.89 -25.15
CA ALA A 175 -18.91 -10.07 -24.36
C ALA A 175 -18.07 -10.12 -23.05
N MET A 176 -16.77 -9.90 -23.14
CA MET A 176 -15.88 -9.85 -21.98
C MET A 176 -16.29 -8.73 -21.01
N SER A 177 -16.56 -7.53 -21.50
CA SER A 177 -17.00 -6.40 -20.67
C SER A 177 -18.34 -6.67 -19.96
N ARG A 178 -19.23 -7.46 -20.57
CA ARG A 178 -20.49 -7.87 -19.92
C ARG A 178 -20.25 -8.87 -18.79
N LEU A 179 -19.34 -9.83 -18.97
CA LEU A 179 -18.99 -10.81 -17.94
C LEU A 179 -18.38 -10.13 -16.71
N GLU A 180 -17.44 -9.20 -16.91
CA GLU A 180 -16.85 -8.42 -15.80
C GLU A 180 -17.91 -7.67 -14.99
N LYS A 181 -18.90 -7.07 -15.66
CA LYS A 181 -20.00 -6.39 -14.96
C LYS A 181 -20.90 -7.32 -14.17
N GLN A 182 -21.13 -8.55 -14.63
CA GLN A 182 -21.96 -9.53 -13.93
C GLN A 182 -21.28 -10.07 -12.66
N GLU A 183 -19.96 -10.29 -12.67
CA GLU A 183 -19.22 -10.71 -11.47
C GLU A 183 -19.25 -9.66 -10.36
N ILE A 184 -19.22 -8.37 -10.70
CA ILE A 184 -19.25 -7.27 -9.72
C ILE A 184 -20.63 -7.14 -9.04
N VAL A 185 -21.71 -7.56 -9.70
CA VAL A 185 -23.09 -7.42 -9.18
C VAL A 185 -23.52 -8.63 -8.34
N THR A 186 -22.82 -9.76 -8.46
CA THR A 186 -23.17 -11.02 -7.76
C THR A 186 -22.36 -11.27 -6.48
N ASN A 187 -21.40 -10.42 -6.12
CA ASN A 187 -20.65 -10.41 -4.87
C ASN A 187 -21.04 -9.20 -4.01
#